data_c18b676a9ebe9261ce63562520a20339
#
_entry.id   c18b676a9ebe9261ce63562520a20339
#
_cell.length_a   1.000
_cell.length_b   1.000
_cell.length_c   1.000
_cell.angle_alpha   90.00
_cell.angle_beta   90.00
_cell.angle_gamma   90.00
#
_symmetry.space_group_name_H-M   'P 1'
#
loop_
_entity.id
_entity.type
_entity.pdbx_description
1 polymer ?
#
loop_
_entity_poly.entity_id
_entity_poly.type
_entity_poly.pdbx_seq_one_letter_code
_entity_poly.pdbx_strand_id
1 'polypeptide(L)'
;LSELKVLSNEVREELIDAVSVTGGHLGAGLGVVELSVALHYVFDTPNDKLVWDVGHQSYPHKILTGRKEKIRTLRQGNGLSGFTKRSESEYDPFGAAHSSTSISAALGIATANKLSKKNDNVVAVIGDGAISAGMAYEAMNNAGTSKTKMIVILNDNDMSIAKPVGAMRTYLAKLFTGKMYFSFRETVKLIISSFSKRFSKKAGQAEDFFRSAVTGGTLFNSLGFYYVGPIDGHDLETLVSVLKNAKNSNFNGPIMIHIKTEKGKGYQFAEKSNDKFHGVSKFNVKTGVQQKSKATVPSYTKVFAETLIKHAERDSKIIGVTAAMPSGTGMDLFGKKFPDRMYDVGIAEQHAVTFSGGLATEGYKPYAAIYSTFLQRAYDQVVHDIAIQNLPVRFAIDRAGLVGADGPTHAGSFDITFLSTLPNFVVMAASDESELVKMINTSVDINDRPSAFRYPRGNGFGIMLPDISEKIEIGKGRIIQEGKKIALINFGARLNECKIAAQNLEKKGLSITIVDARFCKPLDENLMWQVARNHEILISIEEGSIGGFGSHLSKFLSDKSLLEKIKFRSMILPDRFIEHNDPKKMYEEAGLDSQAIENKIYEIIDSKILAQKQN
;
A
#
# COMPACT_ATOMS: atom_id res chain seq x y z
N LEU A 1 -23.32 -30.41 -1.02
CA LEU A 1 -21.91 -30.36 -1.43
C LEU A 1 -21.74 -30.33 -2.95
N SER A 2 -22.53 -31.11 -3.73
CA SER A 2 -22.50 -31.05 -5.19
C SER A 2 -22.83 -29.65 -5.72
N GLU A 3 -23.87 -29.03 -5.20
CA GLU A 3 -24.27 -27.65 -5.54
C GLU A 3 -23.18 -26.61 -5.18
N LEU A 4 -22.48 -26.78 -4.06
CA LEU A 4 -21.37 -25.89 -3.70
C LEU A 4 -20.20 -25.98 -4.69
N LYS A 5 -19.93 -27.15 -5.27
CA LYS A 5 -18.93 -27.32 -6.33
C LYS A 5 -19.35 -26.60 -7.61
N VAL A 6 -20.63 -26.69 -7.98
CA VAL A 6 -21.19 -25.96 -9.12
C VAL A 6 -21.05 -24.46 -8.89
N LEU A 7 -21.51 -23.98 -7.74
CA LEU A 7 -21.39 -22.55 -7.34
C LEU A 7 -19.94 -22.06 -7.39
N SER A 8 -18.97 -22.86 -6.91
CA SER A 8 -17.56 -22.47 -6.97
C SER A 8 -17.06 -22.28 -8.41
N ASN A 9 -17.51 -23.13 -9.34
CA ASN A 9 -17.16 -22.96 -10.75
C ASN A 9 -17.81 -21.71 -11.36
N GLU A 10 -19.09 -21.47 -11.08
CA GLU A 10 -19.79 -20.26 -11.54
C GLU A 10 -19.12 -18.97 -11.01
N VAL A 11 -18.75 -18.94 -9.72
CA VAL A 11 -18.02 -17.80 -9.12
C VAL A 11 -16.65 -17.61 -9.78
N ARG A 12 -15.95 -18.69 -10.09
CA ARG A 12 -14.65 -18.64 -10.78
C ARG A 12 -14.78 -18.09 -12.19
N GLU A 13 -15.74 -18.57 -12.97
CA GLU A 13 -16.00 -18.08 -14.32
C GLU A 13 -16.38 -16.60 -14.33
N GLU A 14 -17.30 -16.20 -13.45
CA GLU A 14 -17.70 -14.81 -13.27
C GLU A 14 -16.52 -13.91 -12.89
N LEU A 15 -15.66 -14.38 -11.98
CA LEU A 15 -14.45 -13.66 -11.57
C LEU A 15 -13.48 -13.44 -12.73
N ILE A 16 -13.21 -14.50 -13.52
CA ILE A 16 -12.31 -14.43 -14.69
C ILE A 16 -12.86 -13.44 -15.71
N ASP A 17 -14.13 -13.54 -16.03
CA ASP A 17 -14.78 -12.65 -17.00
C ASP A 17 -14.76 -11.19 -16.52
N ALA A 18 -15.17 -10.93 -15.29
CA ALA A 18 -15.18 -9.58 -14.71
C ALA A 18 -13.79 -8.93 -14.72
N VAL A 19 -12.76 -9.63 -14.23
CA VAL A 19 -11.39 -9.09 -14.16
C VAL A 19 -10.76 -8.97 -15.55
N SER A 20 -11.19 -9.76 -16.53
CA SER A 20 -10.72 -9.63 -17.91
C SER A 20 -10.98 -8.24 -18.50
N VAL A 21 -12.09 -7.61 -18.11
CA VAL A 21 -12.51 -6.28 -18.61
C VAL A 21 -12.13 -5.13 -17.67
N THR A 22 -11.92 -5.38 -16.39
CA THR A 22 -11.55 -4.36 -15.41
C THR A 22 -10.05 -4.28 -15.14
N GLY A 23 -9.34 -5.40 -15.24
CA GLY A 23 -8.05 -5.60 -14.59
C GLY A 23 -8.22 -5.78 -13.07
N GLY A 24 -7.14 -6.07 -12.37
CA GLY A 24 -7.14 -6.19 -10.90
C GLY A 24 -6.44 -7.43 -10.38
N HIS A 25 -6.78 -7.87 -9.16
CA HIS A 25 -6.12 -8.97 -8.47
C HIS A 25 -6.84 -10.32 -8.78
N LEU A 26 -6.48 -10.97 -9.90
CA LEU A 26 -7.16 -12.19 -10.34
C LEU A 26 -6.67 -13.42 -9.58
N GLY A 27 -5.35 -13.65 -9.56
CA GLY A 27 -4.79 -14.90 -9.04
C GLY A 27 -5.09 -15.15 -7.56
N ALA A 28 -5.06 -14.10 -6.75
CA ALA A 28 -5.40 -14.19 -5.33
C ALA A 28 -6.87 -14.56 -5.11
N GLY A 29 -7.79 -13.95 -5.88
CA GLY A 29 -9.22 -14.28 -5.85
C GLY A 29 -9.51 -15.72 -6.27
N LEU A 30 -8.87 -16.19 -7.35
CA LEU A 30 -9.00 -17.58 -7.82
C LEU A 30 -8.56 -18.61 -6.79
N GLY A 31 -7.52 -18.29 -6.01
CA GLY A 31 -7.00 -19.16 -4.96
C GLY A 31 -7.95 -19.35 -3.77
N VAL A 32 -8.96 -18.50 -3.61
CA VAL A 32 -9.88 -18.53 -2.44
C VAL A 32 -11.34 -18.70 -2.82
N VAL A 33 -11.65 -19.17 -4.01
CA VAL A 33 -13.04 -19.37 -4.46
C VAL A 33 -13.73 -20.39 -3.55
N GLU A 34 -13.15 -21.58 -3.38
CA GLU A 34 -13.70 -22.64 -2.53
C GLU A 34 -13.80 -22.20 -1.08
N LEU A 35 -12.77 -21.51 -0.56
CA LEU A 35 -12.80 -20.96 0.78
C LEU A 35 -13.96 -19.96 0.95
N SER A 36 -14.14 -19.04 -0.01
CA SER A 36 -15.20 -18.03 0.06
C SER A 36 -16.58 -18.68 0.06
N VAL A 37 -16.81 -19.67 -0.80
CA VAL A 37 -18.07 -20.43 -0.84
C VAL A 37 -18.30 -21.18 0.48
N ALA A 38 -17.27 -21.84 1.01
CA ALA A 38 -17.38 -22.57 2.29
C ALA A 38 -17.65 -21.65 3.46
N LEU A 39 -17.02 -20.45 3.51
CA LEU A 39 -17.26 -19.45 4.54
C LEU A 39 -18.70 -18.96 4.53
N HIS A 40 -19.24 -18.57 3.38
CA HIS A 40 -20.61 -18.08 3.25
C HIS A 40 -21.67 -19.19 3.43
N TYR A 41 -21.30 -20.45 3.21
CA TYR A 41 -22.17 -21.59 3.50
C TYR A 41 -22.24 -21.92 4.99
N VAL A 42 -21.13 -21.74 5.72
CA VAL A 42 -21.05 -22.15 7.15
C VAL A 42 -21.42 -21.01 8.10
N PHE A 43 -20.97 -19.79 7.83
CA PHE A 43 -21.18 -18.64 8.71
C PHE A 43 -22.40 -17.82 8.29
N ASP A 44 -23.14 -17.33 9.29
CA ASP A 44 -24.34 -16.50 9.09
C ASP A 44 -23.95 -15.03 8.92
N THR A 45 -23.35 -14.70 7.76
CA THR A 45 -22.97 -13.33 7.43
C THR A 45 -24.19 -12.52 6.97
N PRO A 46 -24.31 -11.23 7.34
CA PRO A 46 -23.32 -10.37 7.98
C PRO A 46 -23.32 -10.39 9.53
N ASN A 47 -24.12 -11.23 10.20
CA ASN A 47 -24.09 -11.35 11.66
C ASN A 47 -22.72 -11.87 12.12
N ASP A 48 -22.32 -13.06 11.67
CA ASP A 48 -20.93 -13.53 11.77
C ASP A 48 -20.03 -12.61 10.92
N LYS A 49 -18.86 -12.21 11.45
CA LYS A 49 -18.00 -11.21 10.82
C LYS A 49 -16.82 -11.86 10.10
N LEU A 50 -16.68 -11.57 8.79
CA LEU A 50 -15.54 -11.99 7.98
C LEU A 50 -14.61 -10.80 7.74
N VAL A 51 -13.37 -10.87 8.24
CA VAL A 51 -12.34 -9.84 8.07
C VAL A 51 -11.27 -10.37 7.13
N TRP A 52 -11.17 -9.77 5.96
CA TRP A 52 -10.17 -10.12 4.94
C TRP A 52 -8.91 -9.29 5.11
N ASP A 53 -7.75 -9.94 5.28
CA ASP A 53 -6.46 -9.25 5.30
C ASP A 53 -6.10 -8.75 3.89
N VAL A 54 -5.58 -7.54 3.77
CA VAL A 54 -5.37 -6.83 2.49
C VAL A 54 -6.68 -6.65 1.70
N GLY A 55 -7.49 -7.67 1.56
CA GLY A 55 -8.76 -7.63 0.83
C GLY A 55 -8.65 -7.74 -0.69
N HIS A 56 -7.46 -7.92 -1.25
CA HIS A 56 -7.24 -8.10 -2.69
C HIS A 56 -7.78 -9.43 -3.23
N GLN A 57 -7.98 -10.43 -2.36
CA GLN A 57 -8.59 -11.73 -2.67
C GLN A 57 -10.11 -11.74 -2.48
N SER A 58 -10.75 -10.61 -2.12
CA SER A 58 -12.17 -10.56 -1.73
C SER A 58 -13.17 -10.53 -2.90
N TYR A 59 -12.75 -10.66 -4.14
CA TYR A 59 -13.68 -10.59 -5.27
C TYR A 59 -14.74 -11.72 -5.27
N PRO A 60 -14.42 -13.00 -4.97
CA PRO A 60 -15.43 -14.03 -4.74
C PRO A 60 -16.41 -13.67 -3.64
N HIS A 61 -15.93 -13.11 -2.54
CA HIS A 61 -16.78 -12.60 -1.45
C HIS A 61 -17.75 -11.52 -1.94
N LYS A 62 -17.29 -10.56 -2.78
CA LYS A 62 -18.16 -9.52 -3.36
C LYS A 62 -19.25 -10.13 -4.26
N ILE A 63 -18.89 -11.10 -5.11
CA ILE A 63 -19.85 -11.81 -5.97
C ILE A 63 -20.93 -12.50 -5.13
N LEU A 64 -20.54 -13.20 -4.06
CA LEU A 64 -21.45 -13.95 -3.19
C LEU A 64 -22.31 -13.06 -2.29
N THR A 65 -21.96 -11.80 -2.09
CA THR A 65 -22.65 -10.85 -1.21
C THR A 65 -23.41 -9.75 -1.94
N GLY A 66 -24.05 -10.10 -3.05
CA GLY A 66 -25.00 -9.23 -3.76
C GLY A 66 -24.37 -8.17 -4.67
N ARG A 67 -23.05 -8.23 -4.90
CA ARG A 67 -22.34 -7.26 -5.76
C ARG A 67 -22.00 -7.79 -7.16
N LYS A 68 -22.53 -8.96 -7.54
CA LYS A 68 -22.29 -9.61 -8.83
C LYS A 68 -22.60 -8.68 -10.01
N GLU A 69 -23.75 -8.02 -10.01
CA GLU A 69 -24.18 -7.11 -11.10
C GLU A 69 -23.22 -5.91 -11.29
N LYS A 70 -22.53 -5.50 -10.22
CA LYS A 70 -21.57 -4.40 -10.24
C LYS A 70 -20.13 -4.85 -10.38
N ILE A 71 -19.85 -6.15 -10.43
CA ILE A 71 -18.47 -6.66 -10.37
C ILE A 71 -17.59 -6.16 -11.53
N ARG A 72 -18.20 -5.87 -12.70
CA ARG A 72 -17.51 -5.30 -13.87
C ARG A 72 -17.23 -3.79 -13.76
N THR A 73 -17.48 -3.20 -12.60
CA THR A 73 -17.09 -1.82 -12.27
C THR A 73 -15.92 -1.77 -11.28
N LEU A 74 -15.32 -2.92 -10.95
CA LEU A 74 -14.18 -2.99 -10.04
C LEU A 74 -13.08 -1.99 -10.42
N ARG A 75 -12.61 -1.21 -9.45
CA ARG A 75 -11.48 -0.28 -9.56
C ARG A 75 -11.68 0.84 -10.59
N GLN A 76 -12.91 1.09 -11.01
CA GLN A 76 -13.29 2.17 -11.92
C GLN A 76 -14.05 3.26 -11.16
N GLY A 77 -14.01 4.49 -11.64
CA GLY A 77 -14.71 5.60 -11.00
C GLY A 77 -16.19 5.31 -10.76
N ASN A 78 -16.66 5.59 -9.56
CA ASN A 78 -18.01 5.27 -9.08
C ASN A 78 -18.36 3.77 -9.04
N GLY A 79 -17.37 2.90 -9.19
CA GLY A 79 -17.53 1.46 -9.16
C GLY A 79 -17.10 0.83 -7.83
N LEU A 80 -17.01 -0.52 -7.82
CA LEU A 80 -16.59 -1.27 -6.66
C LEU A 80 -15.10 -1.08 -6.37
N SER A 81 -14.75 -0.98 -5.09
CA SER A 81 -13.36 -0.98 -4.61
C SER A 81 -12.67 -2.30 -4.93
N GLY A 82 -11.38 -2.24 -5.20
CA GLY A 82 -10.52 -3.42 -5.34
C GLY A 82 -10.24 -4.16 -4.02
N PHE A 83 -10.76 -3.66 -2.91
CA PHE A 83 -10.57 -4.18 -1.54
C PHE A 83 -11.89 -4.18 -0.79
N THR A 84 -11.94 -4.78 0.40
CA THR A 84 -13.10 -4.66 1.26
C THR A 84 -13.27 -3.23 1.76
N LYS A 85 -14.51 -2.74 1.79
CA LYS A 85 -14.84 -1.35 2.13
C LYS A 85 -16.17 -1.27 2.86
N ARG A 86 -16.15 -0.78 4.11
CA ARG A 86 -17.35 -0.70 4.97
C ARG A 86 -18.51 0.08 4.36
N SER A 87 -18.23 1.16 3.66
CA SER A 87 -19.26 1.98 2.99
C SER A 87 -19.85 1.34 1.74
N GLU A 88 -19.27 0.24 1.26
CA GLU A 88 -19.74 -0.48 0.07
C GLU A 88 -20.75 -1.56 0.40
N SER A 89 -20.58 -2.24 1.55
CA SER A 89 -21.44 -3.37 1.94
C SER A 89 -21.39 -3.64 3.45
N GLU A 90 -22.52 -4.04 4.03
CA GLU A 90 -22.62 -4.54 5.41
C GLU A 90 -21.83 -5.85 5.63
N TYR A 91 -21.54 -6.59 4.56
CA TYR A 91 -20.70 -7.79 4.58
C TYR A 91 -19.21 -7.48 4.71
N ASP A 92 -18.80 -6.23 4.59
CA ASP A 92 -17.44 -5.75 4.79
C ASP A 92 -17.29 -5.07 6.16
N PRO A 93 -17.22 -5.83 7.28
CA PRO A 93 -17.25 -5.25 8.63
C PRO A 93 -16.02 -4.38 8.93
N PHE A 94 -14.93 -4.60 8.19
CA PHE A 94 -13.69 -3.85 8.28
C PHE A 94 -13.07 -3.62 6.90
N GLY A 95 -12.68 -2.39 6.62
CA GLY A 95 -11.99 -2.03 5.38
C GLY A 95 -10.55 -2.51 5.40
N ALA A 96 -10.01 -2.82 4.21
CA ALA A 96 -8.63 -3.28 4.08
C ALA A 96 -7.95 -2.60 2.88
N ALA A 97 -6.73 -2.93 2.63
CA ALA A 97 -5.84 -2.75 1.50
C ALA A 97 -4.36 -2.77 1.93
N HIS A 98 -4.06 -2.36 3.17
CA HIS A 98 -2.79 -2.63 3.81
C HIS A 98 -2.85 -3.96 4.56
N SER A 99 -1.74 -4.70 4.56
CA SER A 99 -1.69 -6.06 5.12
C SER A 99 -1.61 -6.08 6.65
N SER A 100 -1.87 -7.29 7.20
CA SER A 100 -1.51 -7.68 8.56
C SER A 100 -2.37 -7.06 9.68
N THR A 101 -3.51 -6.47 9.31
CA THR A 101 -4.43 -5.81 10.25
C THR A 101 -5.60 -6.70 10.67
N SER A 102 -5.87 -7.79 9.93
CA SER A 102 -7.09 -8.59 10.09
C SER A 102 -7.22 -9.26 11.45
N ILE A 103 -6.14 -9.81 12.01
CA ILE A 103 -6.17 -10.48 13.32
C ILE A 103 -6.48 -9.46 14.42
N SER A 104 -5.83 -8.28 14.39
CA SER A 104 -6.11 -7.20 15.35
C SER A 104 -7.57 -6.73 15.28
N ALA A 105 -8.05 -6.48 14.05
CA ALA A 105 -9.43 -6.04 13.84
C ALA A 105 -10.44 -7.09 14.31
N ALA A 106 -10.20 -8.36 13.94
CA ALA A 106 -11.07 -9.48 14.36
C ALA A 106 -11.06 -9.68 15.89
N LEU A 107 -9.90 -9.57 16.55
CA LEU A 107 -9.80 -9.64 17.99
C LEU A 107 -10.60 -8.51 18.66
N GLY A 108 -10.51 -7.28 18.13
CA GLY A 108 -11.32 -6.14 18.61
C GLY A 108 -12.81 -6.39 18.48
N ILE A 109 -13.27 -6.88 17.32
CA ILE A 109 -14.68 -7.23 17.10
C ILE A 109 -15.13 -8.37 18.03
N ALA A 110 -14.33 -9.43 18.14
CA ALA A 110 -14.65 -10.56 19.02
C ALA A 110 -14.71 -10.15 20.49
N THR A 111 -13.84 -9.24 20.92
CA THR A 111 -13.87 -8.65 22.27
C THR A 111 -15.14 -7.83 22.48
N ALA A 112 -15.55 -7.02 21.52
CA ALA A 112 -16.78 -6.25 21.58
C ALA A 112 -18.03 -7.16 21.65
N ASN A 113 -18.05 -8.26 20.88
CA ASN A 113 -19.10 -9.27 20.96
C ASN A 113 -19.18 -9.90 22.36
N LYS A 114 -18.04 -10.25 22.94
CA LYS A 114 -17.96 -10.81 24.32
C LYS A 114 -18.50 -9.83 25.35
N LEU A 115 -18.12 -8.55 25.28
CA LEU A 115 -18.62 -7.50 26.18
C LEU A 115 -20.13 -7.28 26.03
N SER A 116 -20.63 -7.35 24.81
CA SER A 116 -22.06 -7.20 24.48
C SER A 116 -22.87 -8.50 24.65
N LYS A 117 -22.24 -9.60 25.10
CA LYS A 117 -22.83 -10.93 25.23
C LYS A 117 -23.46 -11.45 23.93
N LYS A 118 -22.92 -11.08 22.79
CA LYS A 118 -23.27 -11.63 21.47
C LYS A 118 -22.53 -12.92 21.21
N ASN A 119 -23.17 -13.85 20.51
CA ASN A 119 -22.59 -15.15 20.16
C ASN A 119 -22.10 -15.22 18.70
N ASP A 120 -22.03 -14.08 18.01
CA ASP A 120 -21.60 -14.02 16.61
C ASP A 120 -20.13 -14.42 16.48
N ASN A 121 -19.83 -15.24 15.48
CA ASN A 121 -18.45 -15.64 15.21
C ASN A 121 -17.68 -14.53 14.50
N VAL A 122 -16.38 -14.52 14.72
CA VAL A 122 -15.48 -13.60 14.02
C VAL A 122 -14.37 -14.40 13.37
N VAL A 123 -14.23 -14.23 12.06
CA VAL A 123 -13.26 -14.95 11.24
C VAL A 123 -12.33 -13.94 10.56
N ALA A 124 -11.02 -14.08 10.76
CA ALA A 124 -9.99 -13.36 10.02
C ALA A 124 -9.38 -14.29 8.98
N VAL A 125 -9.23 -13.82 7.73
CA VAL A 125 -8.52 -14.55 6.66
C VAL A 125 -7.25 -13.79 6.35
N ILE A 126 -6.09 -14.40 6.61
CA ILE A 126 -4.77 -13.79 6.43
C ILE A 126 -3.88 -14.67 5.55
N GLY A 127 -3.12 -14.05 4.63
CA GLY A 127 -2.15 -14.76 3.80
C GLY A 127 -0.81 -15.00 4.50
N ASP A 128 -0.05 -15.95 3.98
CA ASP A 128 1.29 -16.35 4.44
C ASP A 128 2.30 -15.18 4.43
N GLY A 129 2.25 -14.30 3.43
CA GLY A 129 3.07 -13.09 3.40
C GLY A 129 2.68 -12.06 4.46
N ALA A 130 1.38 -11.92 4.74
CA ALA A 130 0.88 -10.93 5.69
C ALA A 130 1.06 -11.34 7.16
N ILE A 131 1.02 -12.65 7.47
CA ILE A 131 1.20 -13.13 8.85
C ILE A 131 2.62 -12.95 9.37
N SER A 132 3.59 -12.72 8.48
CA SER A 132 4.99 -12.51 8.85
C SER A 132 5.29 -11.09 9.37
N ALA A 133 4.37 -10.14 9.26
CA ALA A 133 4.57 -8.77 9.73
C ALA A 133 4.36 -8.60 11.24
N GLY A 134 5.03 -7.63 11.84
CA GLY A 134 5.05 -7.41 13.29
C GLY A 134 3.66 -7.29 13.91
N MET A 135 2.75 -6.50 13.30
CA MET A 135 1.39 -6.34 13.82
C MET A 135 0.62 -7.66 13.92
N ALA A 136 0.82 -8.61 12.99
CA ALA A 136 0.19 -9.92 13.07
C ALA A 136 0.71 -10.71 14.30
N TYR A 137 2.01 -10.63 14.61
CA TYR A 137 2.58 -11.22 15.82
C TYR A 137 2.05 -10.58 17.09
N GLU A 138 1.97 -9.25 17.14
CA GLU A 138 1.39 -8.51 18.28
C GLU A 138 -0.06 -8.95 18.53
N ALA A 139 -0.84 -9.05 17.46
CA ALA A 139 -2.23 -9.50 17.54
C ALA A 139 -2.35 -10.95 18.00
N MET A 140 -1.53 -11.87 17.48
CA MET A 140 -1.52 -13.27 17.90
C MET A 140 -1.10 -13.41 19.36
N ASN A 141 -0.07 -12.69 19.80
CA ASN A 141 0.38 -12.68 21.19
C ASN A 141 -0.75 -12.26 22.15
N ASN A 142 -1.48 -11.21 21.80
CA ASN A 142 -2.63 -10.76 22.61
C ASN A 142 -3.83 -11.73 22.54
N ALA A 143 -4.14 -12.24 21.35
CA ALA A 143 -5.26 -13.17 21.16
C ALA A 143 -5.08 -14.44 22.01
N GLY A 144 -3.88 -15.00 22.05
CA GLY A 144 -3.59 -16.24 22.77
C GLY A 144 -3.86 -16.18 24.28
N THR A 145 -3.75 -15.00 24.88
CA THR A 145 -4.03 -14.80 26.32
C THR A 145 -5.43 -14.29 26.62
N SER A 146 -6.15 -13.79 25.61
CA SER A 146 -7.42 -13.05 25.79
C SER A 146 -8.61 -13.91 26.19
N LYS A 147 -8.54 -15.25 26.06
CA LYS A 147 -9.67 -16.18 26.21
C LYS A 147 -10.91 -15.71 25.44
N THR A 148 -10.68 -15.18 24.24
CA THR A 148 -11.74 -14.69 23.34
C THR A 148 -11.81 -15.59 22.13
N LYS A 149 -12.98 -16.16 21.87
CA LYS A 149 -13.19 -17.04 20.72
C LYS A 149 -13.11 -16.20 19.45
N MET A 150 -12.19 -16.56 18.57
CA MET A 150 -12.08 -16.08 17.20
C MET A 150 -11.44 -17.14 16.32
N ILE A 151 -11.70 -17.09 15.04
CA ILE A 151 -11.13 -18.02 14.05
C ILE A 151 -10.20 -17.23 13.15
N VAL A 152 -8.96 -17.70 13.00
CA VAL A 152 -7.99 -17.17 12.05
C VAL A 152 -7.74 -18.23 10.98
N ILE A 153 -7.96 -17.90 9.73
CA ILE A 153 -7.65 -18.77 8.60
C ILE A 153 -6.35 -18.28 7.98
N LEU A 154 -5.30 -19.05 8.14
CA LEU A 154 -4.03 -18.84 7.45
C LEU A 154 -4.13 -19.47 6.06
N ASN A 155 -4.24 -18.61 5.06
CA ASN A 155 -4.26 -18.99 3.64
C ASN A 155 -2.84 -19.01 3.09
N ASP A 156 -2.21 -20.18 3.08
CA ASP A 156 -0.85 -20.41 2.60
C ASP A 156 -0.89 -20.83 1.13
N ASN A 157 -0.34 -20.00 0.26
CA ASN A 157 -0.21 -20.29 -1.16
C ASN A 157 1.24 -20.20 -1.68
N ASP A 158 2.22 -20.17 -0.74
CA ASP A 158 3.67 -20.05 -1.01
C ASP A 158 4.01 -18.88 -1.96
N MET A 159 3.20 -17.81 -1.94
CA MET A 159 3.37 -16.70 -2.85
C MET A 159 2.75 -15.39 -2.33
N SER A 160 3.60 -14.38 -2.11
CA SER A 160 3.19 -12.98 -1.90
C SER A 160 3.10 -12.23 -3.25
N ILE A 161 3.31 -10.93 -3.29
CA ILE A 161 3.52 -10.14 -4.52
C ILE A 161 4.79 -10.60 -5.24
N ALA A 162 5.85 -10.88 -4.47
CA ALA A 162 7.06 -11.56 -4.89
C ALA A 162 7.17 -12.91 -4.19
N LYS A 163 8.22 -13.70 -4.50
CA LYS A 163 8.49 -14.93 -3.74
C LYS A 163 8.65 -14.59 -2.27
N PRO A 164 7.97 -15.31 -1.36
CA PRO A 164 8.06 -15.04 0.06
C PRO A 164 9.51 -15.10 0.56
N VAL A 165 9.87 -14.19 1.46
CA VAL A 165 11.20 -14.11 2.07
C VAL A 165 11.13 -14.42 3.56
N GLY A 166 12.29 -14.75 4.16
CA GLY A 166 12.43 -14.94 5.60
C GLY A 166 12.14 -16.34 6.11
N ALA A 167 12.44 -16.56 7.39
CA ALA A 167 12.39 -17.87 8.05
C ALA A 167 10.95 -18.41 8.19
N MET A 168 9.95 -17.54 8.27
CA MET A 168 8.53 -17.95 8.39
C MET A 168 8.09 -18.79 7.19
N ARG A 169 8.49 -18.43 5.97
CA ARG A 169 8.24 -19.25 4.77
C ARG A 169 8.78 -20.67 4.94
N THR A 170 10.05 -20.78 5.36
CA THR A 170 10.69 -22.08 5.56
C THR A 170 9.97 -22.87 6.66
N TYR A 171 9.52 -22.20 7.72
CA TYR A 171 8.76 -22.81 8.79
C TYR A 171 7.41 -23.35 8.29
N LEU A 172 6.61 -22.54 7.56
CA LEU A 172 5.35 -22.97 7.00
C LEU A 172 5.52 -24.14 6.02
N ALA A 173 6.51 -24.06 5.12
CA ALA A 173 6.82 -25.16 4.20
C ALA A 173 7.15 -26.48 4.93
N LYS A 174 7.86 -26.42 6.07
CA LYS A 174 8.15 -27.62 6.88
C LYS A 174 6.90 -28.25 7.48
N LEU A 175 5.85 -27.47 7.78
CA LEU A 175 4.58 -28.02 8.26
C LEU A 175 3.89 -28.89 7.20
N PHE A 176 4.15 -28.66 5.92
CA PHE A 176 3.61 -29.48 4.81
C PHE A 176 4.48 -30.69 4.46
N THR A 177 5.79 -30.67 4.72
CA THR A 177 6.72 -31.71 4.27
C THR A 177 7.03 -32.77 5.35
N GLY A 178 6.58 -32.54 6.60
CA GLY A 178 6.81 -33.48 7.71
C GLY A 178 6.06 -34.80 7.55
N LYS A 179 6.50 -35.88 8.22
CA LYS A 179 5.84 -37.21 8.25
C LYS A 179 4.34 -37.15 8.61
N MET A 180 3.88 -36.02 9.14
CA MET A 180 2.48 -35.72 9.50
C MET A 180 1.54 -35.61 8.30
N TYR A 181 2.03 -35.21 7.12
CA TYR A 181 1.18 -35.05 5.93
C TYR A 181 0.64 -36.41 5.40
N PHE A 182 1.40 -37.51 5.57
CA PHE A 182 1.01 -38.83 5.08
C PHE A 182 0.00 -39.56 5.97
N SER A 183 -0.15 -39.17 7.24
CA SER A 183 -1.20 -39.68 8.15
C SER A 183 -2.52 -38.91 8.05
N PHE A 184 -2.64 -38.01 7.11
CA PHE A 184 -3.63 -36.92 7.07
C PHE A 184 -5.09 -37.38 6.98
N ARG A 185 -5.41 -38.43 6.21
CA ARG A 185 -6.79 -38.94 6.11
C ARG A 185 -7.31 -39.51 7.43
N GLU A 186 -6.42 -40.10 8.22
CA GLU A 186 -6.74 -40.61 9.55
C GLU A 186 -6.74 -39.50 10.61
N THR A 187 -5.82 -38.53 10.49
CA THR A 187 -5.75 -37.37 11.40
C THR A 187 -6.96 -36.46 11.26
N VAL A 188 -7.48 -36.22 10.06
CA VAL A 188 -8.74 -35.48 9.86
C VAL A 188 -9.92 -36.20 10.50
N LYS A 189 -10.00 -37.53 10.41
CA LYS A 189 -11.02 -38.33 11.12
C LYS A 189 -10.87 -38.23 12.64
N LEU A 190 -9.64 -38.22 13.17
CA LEU A 190 -9.34 -38.05 14.58
C LEU A 190 -9.66 -36.61 15.07
N ILE A 191 -9.33 -35.59 14.30
CA ILE A 191 -9.67 -34.19 14.60
C ILE A 191 -11.20 -34.02 14.60
N ILE A 192 -11.90 -34.55 13.60
CA ILE A 192 -13.38 -34.52 13.55
C ILE A 192 -13.99 -35.25 14.74
N SER A 193 -13.42 -36.39 15.14
CA SER A 193 -13.92 -37.18 16.29
C SER A 193 -13.60 -36.53 17.64
N SER A 194 -12.51 -35.78 17.76
CA SER A 194 -12.10 -35.13 19.01
C SER A 194 -12.93 -33.85 19.31
N PHE A 195 -13.45 -33.17 18.28
CA PHE A 195 -14.42 -32.09 18.48
C PHE A 195 -15.76 -32.57 19.04
N SER A 196 -16.12 -33.83 18.83
CA SER A 196 -17.41 -34.41 19.24
C SER A 196 -17.44 -35.00 20.65
N LYS A 197 -16.29 -35.24 21.29
CA LYS A 197 -16.22 -35.76 22.65
C LYS A 197 -16.20 -34.65 23.69
N ARG A 198 -17.17 -34.67 24.64
CA ARG A 198 -17.28 -33.77 25.77
C ARG A 198 -15.96 -33.63 26.51
N PHE A 199 -15.37 -32.43 26.48
CA PHE A 199 -14.22 -32.08 27.28
C PHE A 199 -14.59 -32.07 28.77
N SER A 200 -14.07 -32.99 29.57
CA SER A 200 -14.08 -32.87 31.03
C SER A 200 -12.94 -31.97 31.48
N LYS A 201 -13.21 -31.06 32.42
CA LYS A 201 -12.29 -30.01 32.92
C LYS A 201 -10.92 -30.51 33.44
N LYS A 202 -10.68 -31.81 33.59
CA LYS A 202 -9.42 -32.39 34.10
C LYS A 202 -8.56 -33.05 33.02
N ALA A 203 -9.03 -33.22 31.79
CA ALA A 203 -8.27 -33.85 30.70
C ALA A 203 -7.45 -32.83 29.88
N GLY A 204 -7.71 -31.53 29.99
CA GLY A 204 -7.18 -30.50 29.12
C GLY A 204 -5.64 -30.41 29.12
N GLN A 205 -4.98 -30.44 30.28
CA GLN A 205 -3.51 -30.29 30.35
C GLN A 205 -2.74 -31.51 29.83
N ALA A 206 -3.27 -32.71 30.07
CA ALA A 206 -2.66 -33.94 29.55
C ALA A 206 -2.90 -34.08 28.03
N GLU A 207 -4.05 -33.62 27.55
CA GLU A 207 -4.43 -33.65 26.12
C GLU A 207 -3.65 -32.61 25.32
N ASP A 208 -3.39 -31.42 25.85
CA ASP A 208 -2.54 -30.39 25.23
C ASP A 208 -1.08 -30.83 25.16
N PHE A 209 -0.57 -31.53 26.19
CA PHE A 209 0.76 -32.11 26.17
C PHE A 209 0.87 -33.28 25.17
N PHE A 210 -0.13 -34.18 25.12
CA PHE A 210 -0.16 -35.27 24.14
C PHE A 210 -0.32 -34.77 22.69
N ARG A 211 -1.11 -33.70 22.47
CA ARG A 211 -1.25 -33.06 21.16
C ARG A 211 0.03 -32.39 20.72
N SER A 212 0.72 -31.63 21.58
CA SER A 212 2.00 -31.00 21.25
C SER A 212 3.08 -32.05 20.95
N ALA A 213 3.05 -33.20 21.62
CA ALA A 213 3.96 -34.32 21.37
C ALA A 213 3.66 -35.07 20.07
N VAL A 214 2.38 -35.19 19.70
CA VAL A 214 1.94 -35.89 18.47
C VAL A 214 1.97 -34.98 17.23
N THR A 215 1.69 -33.67 17.39
CA THR A 215 1.67 -32.68 16.29
C THR A 215 2.96 -31.86 16.16
N GLY A 216 3.98 -32.13 17.03
CA GLY A 216 5.25 -31.42 16.97
C GLY A 216 5.13 -29.93 17.22
N GLY A 217 4.44 -29.50 18.29
CA GLY A 217 4.23 -28.12 18.78
C GLY A 217 4.48 -27.00 17.75
N THR A 218 3.44 -26.44 17.14
CA THR A 218 3.61 -25.32 16.21
C THR A 218 3.86 -24.02 16.98
N LEU A 219 4.46 -23.01 16.30
CA LEU A 219 4.55 -21.64 16.82
C LEU A 219 3.17 -21.12 17.27
N PHE A 220 2.12 -21.45 16.54
CA PHE A 220 0.76 -21.02 16.85
C PHE A 220 0.23 -21.63 18.16
N ASN A 221 0.55 -22.90 18.43
CA ASN A 221 0.22 -23.53 19.72
C ASN A 221 0.97 -22.84 20.87
N SER A 222 2.24 -22.52 20.68
CA SER A 222 3.05 -21.80 21.67
C SER A 222 2.50 -20.40 21.97
N LEU A 223 1.85 -19.77 20.98
CA LEU A 223 1.15 -18.49 21.14
C LEU A 223 -0.29 -18.65 21.69
N GLY A 224 -0.72 -19.85 22.10
CA GLY A 224 -2.04 -20.08 22.70
C GLY A 224 -3.18 -20.32 21.72
N PHE A 225 -2.90 -20.54 20.43
CA PHE A 225 -3.91 -20.89 19.45
C PHE A 225 -4.19 -22.39 19.43
N TYR A 226 -5.46 -22.75 19.27
CA TYR A 226 -5.82 -24.10 18.87
C TYR A 226 -5.56 -24.26 17.38
N TYR A 227 -4.46 -24.93 17.03
CA TYR A 227 -4.03 -25.10 15.63
C TYR A 227 -4.69 -26.31 14.95
N VAL A 228 -5.23 -26.09 13.74
CA VAL A 228 -5.83 -27.10 12.88
C VAL A 228 -5.20 -27.00 11.49
N GLY A 229 -4.66 -28.07 11.00
CA GLY A 229 -4.11 -28.12 9.63
C GLY A 229 -2.67 -28.66 9.60
N PRO A 230 -2.01 -28.55 8.43
CA PRO A 230 -2.52 -27.93 7.20
C PRO A 230 -3.58 -28.78 6.48
N ILE A 231 -4.57 -28.16 5.84
CA ILE A 231 -5.62 -28.82 5.05
C ILE A 231 -5.64 -28.29 3.61
N ASP A 232 -6.19 -29.08 2.67
CA ASP A 232 -6.37 -28.62 1.29
C ASP A 232 -7.51 -27.59 1.22
N GLY A 233 -7.15 -26.37 0.85
CA GLY A 233 -8.08 -25.24 0.72
C GLY A 233 -8.97 -25.31 -0.52
N HIS A 234 -8.78 -26.30 -1.42
CA HIS A 234 -9.63 -26.57 -2.58
C HIS A 234 -10.57 -27.76 -2.37
N ASP A 235 -10.43 -28.49 -1.25
CA ASP A 235 -11.37 -29.56 -0.88
C ASP A 235 -12.54 -28.98 -0.07
N LEU A 236 -13.63 -28.66 -0.76
CA LEU A 236 -14.85 -28.11 -0.19
C LEU A 236 -15.45 -28.98 0.94
N GLU A 237 -15.36 -30.28 0.83
CA GLU A 237 -15.92 -31.20 1.83
C GLU A 237 -15.18 -31.07 3.16
N THR A 238 -13.86 -31.12 3.09
CA THR A 238 -12.98 -30.93 4.25
C THR A 238 -13.12 -29.52 4.82
N LEU A 239 -13.12 -28.48 3.96
CA LEU A 239 -13.32 -27.09 4.40
C LEU A 239 -14.61 -26.88 5.18
N VAL A 240 -15.74 -27.30 4.60
CA VAL A 240 -17.06 -27.16 5.26
C VAL A 240 -17.11 -27.91 6.58
N SER A 241 -16.54 -29.11 6.64
CA SER A 241 -16.51 -29.91 7.87
C SER A 241 -15.69 -29.22 8.96
N VAL A 242 -14.47 -28.77 8.65
CA VAL A 242 -13.57 -28.11 9.60
C VAL A 242 -14.15 -26.77 10.07
N LEU A 243 -14.71 -25.96 9.18
CA LEU A 243 -15.32 -24.68 9.50
C LEU A 243 -16.57 -24.85 10.39
N LYS A 244 -17.44 -25.85 10.12
CA LYS A 244 -18.57 -26.17 10.99
C LYS A 244 -18.13 -26.57 12.39
N ASN A 245 -17.08 -27.39 12.49
CA ASN A 245 -16.52 -27.80 13.77
C ASN A 245 -15.93 -26.62 14.56
N ALA A 246 -15.19 -25.74 13.89
CA ALA A 246 -14.65 -24.53 14.51
C ALA A 246 -15.74 -23.56 14.96
N LYS A 247 -16.80 -23.36 14.13
CA LYS A 247 -17.97 -22.56 14.48
C LYS A 247 -18.65 -23.07 15.76
N ASN A 248 -18.87 -24.37 15.85
CA ASN A 248 -19.58 -25.02 16.94
C ASN A 248 -18.67 -25.39 18.13
N SER A 249 -17.38 -25.08 18.06
CA SER A 249 -16.43 -25.39 19.12
C SER A 249 -16.74 -24.62 20.41
N ASN A 250 -16.68 -25.33 21.54
CA ASN A 250 -16.73 -24.74 22.88
C ASN A 250 -15.36 -24.25 23.37
N PHE A 251 -14.34 -24.27 22.54
CA PHE A 251 -13.02 -23.77 22.90
C PHE A 251 -13.07 -22.25 23.15
N ASN A 252 -12.65 -21.85 24.33
CA ASN A 252 -12.67 -20.47 24.76
C ASN A 252 -11.30 -19.81 24.50
N GLY A 253 -10.98 -19.62 23.23
CA GLY A 253 -9.71 -19.05 22.78
C GLY A 253 -9.64 -18.95 21.25
N PRO A 254 -8.54 -18.45 20.69
CA PRO A 254 -8.36 -18.32 19.26
C PRO A 254 -8.07 -19.67 18.59
N ILE A 255 -8.69 -19.90 17.44
CA ILE A 255 -8.49 -21.09 16.60
C ILE A 255 -7.73 -20.65 15.35
N MET A 256 -6.63 -21.33 15.01
CA MET A 256 -5.89 -21.15 13.77
C MET A 256 -6.18 -22.31 12.82
N ILE A 257 -6.79 -22.04 11.70
CA ILE A 257 -7.01 -23.03 10.63
C ILE A 257 -6.00 -22.71 9.51
N HIS A 258 -5.05 -23.59 9.29
CA HIS A 258 -4.04 -23.46 8.25
C HIS A 258 -4.51 -24.23 7.00
N ILE A 259 -4.75 -23.49 5.92
CA ILE A 259 -5.15 -24.06 4.63
C ILE A 259 -4.07 -23.83 3.59
N LYS A 260 -3.88 -24.80 2.69
CA LYS A 260 -3.05 -24.66 1.51
C LYS A 260 -3.91 -24.41 0.30
N THR A 261 -3.63 -23.32 -0.42
CA THR A 261 -4.31 -22.99 -1.67
C THR A 261 -3.30 -22.77 -2.79
N GLU A 262 -3.81 -22.67 -4.00
CA GLU A 262 -3.03 -22.46 -5.21
C GLU A 262 -3.50 -21.18 -5.90
N LYS A 263 -2.62 -20.19 -5.95
CA LYS A 263 -2.90 -18.90 -6.60
C LYS A 263 -3.14 -19.11 -8.10
N GLY A 264 -4.23 -18.52 -8.63
CA GLY A 264 -4.59 -18.69 -10.04
C GLY A 264 -5.35 -19.97 -10.38
N LYS A 265 -5.77 -20.75 -9.37
CA LYS A 265 -6.44 -22.05 -9.51
C LYS A 265 -7.63 -22.04 -10.45
N GLY A 266 -7.67 -22.99 -11.39
CA GLY A 266 -8.76 -23.16 -12.34
C GLY A 266 -8.70 -22.23 -13.56
N TYR A 267 -7.61 -21.44 -13.72
CA TYR A 267 -7.35 -20.69 -14.94
C TYR A 267 -5.93 -20.94 -15.45
N GLN A 268 -5.80 -21.76 -16.48
CA GLN A 268 -4.52 -22.31 -16.95
C GLN A 268 -3.44 -21.24 -17.25
N PHE A 269 -3.83 -20.06 -17.72
CA PHE A 269 -2.88 -18.98 -18.02
C PHE A 269 -2.33 -18.34 -16.74
N ALA A 270 -3.15 -18.25 -15.69
CA ALA A 270 -2.71 -17.80 -14.37
C ALA A 270 -1.83 -18.88 -13.71
N GLU A 271 -2.22 -20.15 -13.77
CA GLU A 271 -1.44 -21.27 -13.20
C GLU A 271 -0.05 -21.41 -13.82
N LYS A 272 0.10 -21.10 -15.11
CA LYS A 272 1.39 -21.17 -15.83
C LYS A 272 2.24 -19.90 -15.71
N SER A 273 1.64 -18.77 -15.33
CA SER A 273 2.36 -17.50 -15.20
C SER A 273 3.24 -17.47 -13.94
N ASN A 274 4.41 -16.85 -14.04
CA ASN A 274 5.34 -16.69 -12.91
C ASN A 274 4.75 -15.85 -11.77
N ASP A 275 3.93 -14.84 -12.08
CA ASP A 275 3.24 -13.98 -11.14
C ASP A 275 1.86 -14.49 -10.75
N LYS A 276 1.45 -15.65 -11.31
CA LYS A 276 0.13 -16.27 -11.07
C LYS A 276 -1.03 -15.29 -11.29
N PHE A 277 -0.85 -14.33 -12.18
CA PHE A 277 -1.80 -13.24 -12.41
C PHE A 277 -2.17 -12.49 -11.11
N HIS A 278 -1.15 -12.20 -10.31
CA HIS A 278 -1.35 -11.44 -9.06
C HIS A 278 -2.07 -10.11 -9.31
N GLY A 279 -1.55 -9.32 -10.24
CA GLY A 279 -2.17 -8.08 -10.71
C GLY A 279 -2.15 -8.04 -12.23
N VAL A 280 -3.32 -7.95 -12.85
CA VAL A 280 -3.46 -7.99 -14.30
C VAL A 280 -4.07 -6.73 -14.87
N SER A 281 -3.64 -6.34 -16.07
CA SER A 281 -4.38 -5.42 -16.93
C SER A 281 -5.54 -6.16 -17.59
N LYS A 282 -6.38 -5.45 -18.37
CA LYS A 282 -7.40 -6.10 -19.20
C LYS A 282 -6.76 -7.17 -20.07
N PHE A 283 -7.43 -8.30 -20.23
CA PHE A 283 -6.88 -9.45 -20.96
C PHE A 283 -7.96 -10.21 -21.73
N ASN A 284 -7.53 -11.00 -22.71
CA ASN A 284 -8.41 -11.91 -23.44
C ASN A 284 -8.52 -13.24 -22.69
N VAL A 285 -9.73 -13.62 -22.28
CA VAL A 285 -9.99 -14.84 -21.48
C VAL A 285 -9.52 -16.12 -22.20
N LYS A 286 -9.68 -16.21 -23.53
CA LYS A 286 -9.34 -17.41 -24.31
C LYS A 286 -7.84 -17.60 -24.53
N THR A 287 -7.05 -16.52 -24.48
CA THR A 287 -5.61 -16.56 -24.77
C THR A 287 -4.73 -16.18 -23.59
N GLY A 288 -5.29 -15.61 -22.54
CA GLY A 288 -4.54 -15.07 -21.40
C GLY A 288 -3.71 -13.81 -21.71
N VAL A 289 -3.75 -13.32 -22.95
CA VAL A 289 -2.93 -12.19 -23.39
C VAL A 289 -3.45 -10.88 -22.78
N GLN A 290 -2.59 -10.22 -21.99
CA GLN A 290 -2.89 -8.95 -21.35
C GLN A 290 -2.67 -7.77 -22.32
N GLN A 291 -3.58 -6.81 -22.28
CA GLN A 291 -3.44 -5.55 -23.01
C GLN A 291 -2.38 -4.69 -22.31
N LYS A 292 -1.16 -4.70 -22.83
CA LYS A 292 -0.08 -3.81 -22.37
C LYS A 292 -0.03 -2.61 -23.31
N SER A 293 -0.21 -1.40 -22.77
CA SER A 293 0.14 -0.20 -23.51
C SER A 293 1.66 -0.21 -23.76
N LYS A 294 2.08 -0.07 -25.00
CA LYS A 294 3.50 0.17 -25.30
C LYS A 294 3.81 1.61 -24.88
N ALA A 295 4.31 1.78 -23.68
CA ALA A 295 4.80 3.07 -23.25
C ALA A 295 6.04 3.43 -24.09
N THR A 296 5.98 4.59 -24.72
CA THR A 296 7.12 5.15 -25.50
C THR A 296 8.15 5.83 -24.59
N VAL A 297 7.76 6.14 -23.36
CA VAL A 297 8.58 6.84 -22.35
C VAL A 297 8.75 5.93 -21.10
N PRO A 298 9.92 5.96 -20.44
CA PRO A 298 10.12 5.17 -19.23
C PRO A 298 9.23 5.65 -18.08
N SER A 299 8.86 4.72 -17.21
CA SER A 299 8.19 5.08 -15.95
C SER A 299 9.17 5.71 -14.96
N TYR A 300 8.66 6.53 -14.03
CA TYR A 300 9.48 7.09 -12.95
C TYR A 300 10.21 6.02 -12.15
N THR A 301 9.54 4.91 -11.83
CA THR A 301 10.15 3.74 -11.17
C THR A 301 11.35 3.20 -11.95
N LYS A 302 11.25 3.10 -13.27
CA LYS A 302 12.36 2.64 -14.13
C LYS A 302 13.50 3.66 -14.14
N VAL A 303 13.19 4.94 -14.27
CA VAL A 303 14.19 6.03 -14.22
C VAL A 303 14.95 6.00 -12.89
N PHE A 304 14.24 5.84 -11.77
CA PHE A 304 14.87 5.68 -10.45
C PHE A 304 15.83 4.48 -10.42
N ALA A 305 15.35 3.30 -10.79
CA ALA A 305 16.13 2.07 -10.73
C ALA A 305 17.41 2.16 -11.61
N GLU A 306 17.26 2.61 -12.86
CA GLU A 306 18.39 2.72 -13.81
C GLU A 306 19.41 3.78 -13.35
N THR A 307 18.96 4.90 -12.78
CA THR A 307 19.86 5.92 -12.23
C THR A 307 20.61 5.41 -11.01
N LEU A 308 19.91 4.74 -10.09
CA LEU A 308 20.55 4.16 -8.91
C LEU A 308 21.56 3.07 -9.28
N ILE A 309 21.27 2.24 -10.29
CA ILE A 309 22.20 1.23 -10.81
C ILE A 309 23.49 1.88 -11.31
N LYS A 310 23.41 2.98 -12.09
CA LYS A 310 24.58 3.71 -12.58
C LYS A 310 25.47 4.24 -11.44
N HIS A 311 24.86 4.73 -10.35
CA HIS A 311 25.60 5.15 -9.17
C HIS A 311 26.21 3.96 -8.43
N ALA A 312 25.48 2.86 -8.29
CA ALA A 312 25.95 1.66 -7.61
C ALA A 312 27.08 0.91 -8.36
N GLU A 313 27.24 1.13 -9.66
CA GLU A 313 28.39 0.68 -10.44
C GLU A 313 29.67 1.41 -10.03
N ARG A 314 29.55 2.66 -9.55
CA ARG A 314 30.69 3.50 -9.12
C ARG A 314 30.91 3.50 -7.61
N ASP A 315 29.89 3.18 -6.83
CA ASP A 315 29.95 3.18 -5.36
C ASP A 315 29.35 1.87 -4.80
N SER A 316 30.25 1.02 -4.31
CA SER A 316 29.88 -0.27 -3.71
C SER A 316 29.12 -0.17 -2.38
N LYS A 317 29.09 1.02 -1.76
CA LYS A 317 28.37 1.27 -0.51
C LYS A 317 26.86 1.47 -0.70
N ILE A 318 26.40 1.65 -1.94
CA ILE A 318 24.97 1.81 -2.24
C ILE A 318 24.25 0.48 -2.10
N ILE A 319 23.24 0.47 -1.23
CA ILE A 319 22.41 -0.70 -0.89
C ILE A 319 20.93 -0.36 -1.18
N GLY A 320 20.23 -1.26 -1.87
CA GLY A 320 18.79 -1.14 -2.09
C GLY A 320 18.02 -1.94 -1.03
N VAL A 321 17.01 -1.33 -0.41
CA VAL A 321 16.12 -1.97 0.55
C VAL A 321 14.67 -1.74 0.13
N THR A 322 13.84 -2.77 0.15
CA THR A 322 12.40 -2.66 -0.13
C THR A 322 11.59 -3.58 0.78
N ALA A 323 10.31 -3.30 0.93
CA ALA A 323 9.38 -4.08 1.75
C ALA A 323 8.35 -4.77 0.84
N ALA A 324 8.63 -5.98 0.39
CA ALA A 324 7.81 -6.86 -0.46
C ALA A 324 7.39 -6.28 -1.83
N MET A 325 7.98 -5.15 -2.25
CA MET A 325 7.59 -4.46 -3.49
C MET A 325 8.76 -4.29 -4.49
N PRO A 326 9.58 -5.33 -4.77
CA PRO A 326 10.78 -5.15 -5.58
C PRO A 326 10.45 -4.65 -7.00
N SER A 327 9.48 -5.23 -7.69
CA SER A 327 9.09 -4.79 -9.04
C SER A 327 8.38 -3.43 -9.04
N GLY A 328 7.60 -3.15 -7.99
CA GLY A 328 6.87 -1.91 -7.85
C GLY A 328 7.76 -0.70 -7.57
N THR A 329 8.91 -0.90 -6.96
CA THR A 329 9.91 0.14 -6.66
C THR A 329 11.12 0.11 -7.60
N GLY A 330 11.18 -0.83 -8.55
CA GLY A 330 12.33 -1.01 -9.44
C GLY A 330 13.53 -1.72 -8.80
N MET A 331 13.40 -2.16 -7.55
CA MET A 331 14.45 -2.89 -6.84
C MET A 331 14.72 -4.28 -7.42
N ASP A 332 13.79 -4.86 -8.18
CA ASP A 332 14.04 -6.07 -8.96
C ASP A 332 15.08 -5.87 -10.06
N LEU A 333 15.11 -4.69 -10.70
CA LEU A 333 16.15 -4.34 -11.68
C LEU A 333 17.51 -4.16 -10.98
N PHE A 334 17.51 -3.46 -9.84
CA PHE A 334 18.71 -3.29 -9.03
C PHE A 334 19.25 -4.64 -8.53
N GLY A 335 18.40 -5.51 -8.00
CA GLY A 335 18.77 -6.83 -7.49
C GLY A 335 19.25 -7.80 -8.56
N LYS A 336 18.79 -7.69 -9.82
CA LYS A 336 19.35 -8.44 -10.97
C LYS A 336 20.80 -8.08 -11.22
N LYS A 337 21.16 -6.80 -11.04
CA LYS A 337 22.54 -6.32 -11.27
C LYS A 337 23.42 -6.53 -10.03
N PHE A 338 22.86 -6.34 -8.83
CA PHE A 338 23.57 -6.39 -7.56
C PHE A 338 22.83 -7.26 -6.54
N PRO A 339 22.81 -8.60 -6.71
CA PRO A 339 22.02 -9.50 -5.87
C PRO A 339 22.42 -9.44 -4.39
N ASP A 340 23.69 -9.21 -4.08
CA ASP A 340 24.20 -9.15 -2.69
C ASP A 340 24.01 -7.76 -2.02
N ARG A 341 23.45 -6.80 -2.77
CA ARG A 341 23.22 -5.42 -2.30
C ARG A 341 21.76 -5.00 -2.39
N MET A 342 20.85 -5.95 -2.62
CA MET A 342 19.41 -5.72 -2.60
C MET A 342 18.75 -6.60 -1.56
N TYR A 343 18.02 -5.97 -0.64
CA TYR A 343 17.33 -6.62 0.45
C TYR A 343 15.83 -6.38 0.34
N ASP A 344 15.08 -7.44 0.08
CA ASP A 344 13.64 -7.47 0.27
C ASP A 344 13.35 -8.04 1.67
N VAL A 345 12.81 -7.23 2.55
CA VAL A 345 12.56 -7.61 3.94
C VAL A 345 11.16 -8.22 4.17
N GLY A 346 10.40 -8.45 3.11
CA GLY A 346 9.00 -8.84 3.21
C GLY A 346 8.10 -7.64 3.55
N ILE A 347 6.84 -7.90 3.93
CA ILE A 347 5.90 -6.83 4.31
C ILE A 347 6.23 -6.33 5.72
N ALA A 348 7.32 -5.58 5.83
CA ALA A 348 7.91 -5.17 7.10
C ALA A 348 8.60 -3.79 6.97
N GLU A 349 7.81 -2.75 6.69
CA GLU A 349 8.32 -1.39 6.46
C GLU A 349 9.07 -0.84 7.67
N GLN A 350 8.62 -1.12 8.88
CA GLN A 350 9.29 -0.76 10.13
C GLN A 350 10.72 -1.36 10.17
N HIS A 351 10.83 -2.66 9.87
CA HIS A 351 12.12 -3.34 9.80
C HIS A 351 12.99 -2.76 8.67
N ALA A 352 12.41 -2.47 7.50
CA ALA A 352 13.14 -1.87 6.37
C ALA A 352 13.83 -0.56 6.77
N VAL A 353 13.13 0.30 7.51
CA VAL A 353 13.65 1.60 7.94
C VAL A 353 14.74 1.44 8.98
N THR A 354 14.50 0.69 10.06
CA THR A 354 15.50 0.46 11.12
C THR A 354 16.73 -0.30 10.59
N PHE A 355 16.54 -1.30 9.72
CA PHE A 355 17.61 -2.02 9.05
C PHE A 355 18.48 -1.07 8.20
N SER A 356 17.84 -0.15 7.45
CA SER A 356 18.54 0.88 6.70
C SER A 356 19.34 1.81 7.63
N GLY A 357 18.81 2.14 8.80
CA GLY A 357 19.53 2.88 9.83
C GLY A 357 20.80 2.15 10.27
N GLY A 358 20.70 0.84 10.59
CA GLY A 358 21.85 0.02 10.95
C GLY A 358 22.92 -0.04 9.83
N LEU A 359 22.53 -0.13 8.57
CA LEU A 359 23.48 -0.07 7.45
C LEU A 359 24.18 1.31 7.36
N ALA A 360 23.45 2.38 7.63
CA ALA A 360 24.01 3.73 7.59
C ALA A 360 25.03 3.99 8.71
N THR A 361 24.88 3.39 9.89
CA THR A 361 25.88 3.50 10.98
C THR A 361 27.22 2.90 10.59
N GLU A 362 27.24 1.90 9.71
CA GLU A 362 28.46 1.26 9.21
C GLU A 362 28.99 1.90 7.92
N GLY A 363 28.47 3.11 7.58
CA GLY A 363 28.95 3.91 6.45
C GLY A 363 28.48 3.43 5.08
N TYR A 364 27.45 2.56 5.03
CA TYR A 364 26.75 2.26 3.77
C TYR A 364 25.75 3.36 3.41
N LYS A 365 25.33 3.34 2.16
CA LYS A 365 24.36 4.30 1.60
C LYS A 365 23.06 3.60 1.25
N PRO A 366 22.20 3.30 2.25
CA PRO A 366 20.94 2.62 2.01
C PRO A 366 19.94 3.53 1.32
N TYR A 367 19.27 2.97 0.30
CA TYR A 367 18.09 3.52 -0.36
C TYR A 367 16.89 2.68 0.05
N ALA A 368 16.08 3.22 0.96
CA ALA A 368 14.80 2.62 1.36
C ALA A 368 13.74 2.98 0.31
N ALA A 369 13.52 2.07 -0.64
CA ALA A 369 12.56 2.24 -1.72
C ALA A 369 11.19 1.69 -1.29
N ILE A 370 10.29 2.58 -0.89
CA ILE A 370 8.99 2.26 -0.28
C ILE A 370 7.92 3.17 -0.89
N TYR A 371 6.70 2.66 -1.10
CA TYR A 371 5.58 3.51 -1.52
C TYR A 371 5.21 4.52 -0.44
N SER A 372 4.83 5.72 -0.87
CA SER A 372 4.41 6.79 0.04
C SER A 372 3.40 6.31 1.10
N THR A 373 2.33 5.65 0.66
CA THR A 373 1.29 5.14 1.57
C THR A 373 1.80 4.08 2.55
N PHE A 374 2.75 3.21 2.14
CA PHE A 374 3.29 2.16 3.00
C PHE A 374 4.32 2.67 3.99
N LEU A 375 5.03 3.75 3.67
CA LEU A 375 5.99 4.38 4.59
C LEU A 375 5.30 4.90 5.87
N GLN A 376 4.01 5.19 5.83
CA GLN A 376 3.22 5.56 7.02
C GLN A 376 3.35 4.52 8.16
N ARG A 377 3.46 3.23 7.82
CA ARG A 377 3.62 2.15 8.82
C ARG A 377 4.93 2.24 9.59
N ALA A 378 5.95 2.88 9.01
CA ALA A 378 7.28 2.99 9.59
C ALA A 378 7.60 4.42 10.07
N TYR A 379 6.59 5.27 10.27
CA TYR A 379 6.82 6.67 10.64
C TYR A 379 7.57 6.82 11.97
N ASP A 380 7.24 6.02 12.97
CA ASP A 380 7.97 6.01 14.24
C ASP A 380 9.47 5.71 14.03
N GLN A 381 9.80 4.72 13.19
CA GLN A 381 11.20 4.36 12.90
C GLN A 381 11.91 5.46 12.10
N VAL A 382 11.19 6.17 11.22
CA VAL A 382 11.75 7.35 10.53
C VAL A 382 12.09 8.44 11.55
N VAL A 383 11.24 8.67 12.53
CA VAL A 383 11.48 9.67 13.60
C VAL A 383 12.60 9.21 14.52
N HIS A 384 12.39 8.07 15.19
CA HIS A 384 13.22 7.63 16.30
C HIS A 384 14.57 7.07 15.84
N ASP A 385 14.54 6.13 14.87
CA ASP A 385 15.74 5.39 14.49
C ASP A 385 16.59 6.16 13.47
N ILE A 386 16.00 7.06 12.69
CA ILE A 386 16.70 7.76 11.62
C ILE A 386 16.89 9.25 11.92
N ALA A 387 15.80 10.01 12.10
CA ALA A 387 15.88 11.47 12.19
C ALA A 387 16.55 11.95 13.48
N ILE A 388 16.18 11.40 14.64
CA ILE A 388 16.80 11.76 15.93
C ILE A 388 18.30 11.47 15.92
N GLN A 389 18.72 10.36 15.29
CA GLN A 389 20.11 9.98 15.20
C GLN A 389 20.84 10.62 14.01
N ASN A 390 20.13 11.37 13.20
CA ASN A 390 20.66 12.05 12.01
C ASN A 390 21.34 11.11 11.00
N LEU A 391 20.83 9.87 10.87
CA LEU A 391 21.42 8.85 10.02
C LEU A 391 21.15 9.12 8.53
N PRO A 392 22.15 9.00 7.65
CA PRO A 392 22.02 9.34 6.23
C PRO A 392 21.32 8.23 5.42
N VAL A 393 20.09 7.92 5.77
CA VAL A 393 19.20 7.04 4.99
C VAL A 393 18.54 7.85 3.89
N ARG A 394 18.47 7.29 2.68
CA ARG A 394 17.80 7.89 1.52
C ARG A 394 16.48 7.20 1.28
N PHE A 395 15.38 7.93 1.42
CA PHE A 395 14.04 7.43 1.17
C PHE A 395 13.64 7.73 -0.28
N ALA A 396 13.57 6.69 -1.10
CA ALA A 396 13.03 6.76 -2.46
C ALA A 396 11.52 6.46 -2.39
N ILE A 397 10.71 7.50 -2.45
CA ILE A 397 9.27 7.41 -2.19
C ILE A 397 8.52 7.33 -3.51
N ASP A 398 8.15 6.12 -3.88
CA ASP A 398 7.34 5.86 -5.07
C ASP A 398 5.85 6.03 -4.79
N ARG A 399 5.02 6.24 -5.80
CA ARG A 399 3.56 6.44 -5.71
C ARG A 399 3.17 7.67 -4.87
N ALA A 400 3.90 8.77 -5.03
CA ALA A 400 3.51 10.06 -4.48
C ALA A 400 2.24 10.59 -5.17
N GLY A 401 1.36 11.24 -4.42
CA GLY A 401 0.11 11.80 -4.93
C GLY A 401 -0.98 10.75 -5.17
N LEU A 402 -1.91 11.04 -6.07
CA LEU A 402 -3.05 10.18 -6.38
C LEU A 402 -2.64 9.09 -7.38
N VAL A 403 -3.04 7.85 -7.13
CA VAL A 403 -2.48 6.66 -7.80
C VAL A 403 -3.46 5.90 -8.70
N GLY A 404 -4.71 6.32 -8.79
CA GLY A 404 -5.69 5.74 -9.71
C GLY A 404 -6.53 4.63 -9.08
N ALA A 405 -6.53 3.48 -9.71
CA ALA A 405 -7.48 2.37 -9.47
C ALA A 405 -7.47 1.76 -8.04
N ASP A 406 -6.42 1.98 -7.26
CA ASP A 406 -6.31 1.49 -5.88
C ASP A 406 -6.89 2.48 -4.85
N GLY A 407 -7.17 3.71 -5.28
CA GLY A 407 -7.90 4.72 -4.52
C GLY A 407 -7.17 5.24 -3.27
N PRO A 408 -7.95 5.67 -2.26
CA PRO A 408 -7.43 6.40 -1.10
C PRO A 408 -6.42 5.59 -0.27
N THR A 409 -6.53 4.28 -0.27
CA THR A 409 -5.65 3.40 0.51
C THR A 409 -4.21 3.34 -0.02
N HIS A 410 -4.01 3.69 -1.30
CA HIS A 410 -2.72 3.68 -1.96
C HIS A 410 -2.22 5.07 -2.35
N ALA A 411 -3.00 6.12 -2.11
CA ALA A 411 -2.63 7.50 -2.39
C ALA A 411 -1.47 7.97 -1.49
N GLY A 412 -0.47 8.61 -2.10
CA GLY A 412 0.68 9.21 -1.43
C GLY A 412 0.39 10.65 -1.01
N SER A 413 -0.50 10.83 -0.03
CA SER A 413 -1.04 12.14 0.34
C SER A 413 -0.32 12.81 1.52
N PHE A 414 0.42 12.05 2.35
CA PHE A 414 0.83 12.51 3.67
C PHE A 414 2.35 12.57 3.88
N ASP A 415 3.15 11.99 2.98
CA ASP A 415 4.61 11.88 3.12
C ASP A 415 5.29 13.25 3.22
N ILE A 416 4.86 14.26 2.46
CA ILE A 416 5.41 15.62 2.57
C ILE A 416 5.22 16.13 4.01
N THR A 417 4.00 16.03 4.52
CA THR A 417 3.64 16.56 5.84
C THR A 417 4.45 15.90 6.95
N PHE A 418 4.48 14.56 7.02
CA PHE A 418 5.13 13.90 8.14
C PHE A 418 6.67 13.89 8.05
N LEU A 419 7.25 14.00 6.85
CA LEU A 419 8.70 14.11 6.70
C LEU A 419 9.22 15.53 6.89
N SER A 420 8.49 16.53 6.41
CA SER A 420 8.94 17.92 6.49
C SER A 420 8.90 18.51 7.90
N THR A 421 8.15 17.89 8.83
CA THR A 421 8.16 18.28 10.25
C THR A 421 9.44 17.87 10.98
N LEU A 422 10.20 16.89 10.45
CA LEU A 422 11.36 16.34 11.15
C LEU A 422 12.60 17.25 11.02
N PRO A 423 13.33 17.51 12.12
CA PRO A 423 14.57 18.28 12.07
C PRO A 423 15.62 17.67 11.11
N ASN A 424 16.41 18.51 10.48
CA ASN A 424 17.55 18.15 9.59
C ASN A 424 17.22 17.27 8.40
N PHE A 425 15.97 16.96 8.13
CA PHE A 425 15.55 16.13 7.00
C PHE A 425 15.60 16.95 5.69
N VAL A 426 16.13 16.36 4.62
CA VAL A 426 16.04 16.94 3.27
C VAL A 426 14.83 16.31 2.56
N VAL A 427 13.86 17.14 2.12
CA VAL A 427 12.63 16.66 1.47
C VAL A 427 12.50 17.28 0.08
N MET A 428 12.55 16.42 -0.93
CA MET A 428 12.51 16.78 -2.35
C MET A 428 11.30 16.18 -3.06
N ALA A 429 10.79 16.87 -4.09
CA ALA A 429 9.74 16.33 -4.95
C ALA A 429 10.05 16.59 -6.42
N ALA A 430 10.12 15.52 -7.22
CA ALA A 430 10.42 15.61 -8.63
C ALA A 430 9.24 16.16 -9.43
N SER A 431 9.48 17.20 -10.20
CA SER A 431 8.51 17.79 -11.11
C SER A 431 8.38 17.02 -12.44
N ASP A 432 9.44 16.32 -12.83
CA ASP A 432 9.55 15.48 -14.02
C ASP A 432 10.66 14.42 -13.84
N GLU A 433 10.85 13.54 -14.83
CA GLU A 433 11.86 12.48 -14.79
C GLU A 433 13.29 13.01 -14.82
N SER A 434 13.55 14.17 -15.43
CA SER A 434 14.87 14.81 -15.44
C SER A 434 15.25 15.31 -14.03
N GLU A 435 14.31 15.95 -13.35
CA GLU A 435 14.50 16.39 -11.97
C GLU A 435 14.66 15.21 -11.01
N LEU A 436 13.94 14.08 -11.25
CA LEU A 436 14.15 12.86 -10.47
C LEU A 436 15.60 12.37 -10.56
N VAL A 437 16.18 12.31 -11.77
CA VAL A 437 17.60 11.92 -11.95
C VAL A 437 18.51 12.84 -11.15
N LYS A 438 18.33 14.17 -11.24
CA LYS A 438 19.14 15.15 -10.49
C LYS A 438 19.00 15.00 -8.98
N MET A 439 17.78 14.72 -8.48
CA MET A 439 17.55 14.48 -7.06
C MET A 439 18.24 13.21 -6.56
N ILE A 440 18.23 12.13 -7.36
CA ILE A 440 18.97 10.91 -7.04
C ILE A 440 20.47 11.21 -7.01
N ASN A 441 21.00 11.89 -8.03
CA ASN A 441 22.40 12.28 -8.10
C ASN A 441 22.83 13.12 -6.88
N THR A 442 21.97 14.03 -6.44
CA THR A 442 22.21 14.86 -5.25
C THR A 442 22.18 14.02 -3.98
N SER A 443 21.22 13.09 -3.86
CA SER A 443 21.03 12.27 -2.65
C SER A 443 22.22 11.36 -2.34
N VAL A 444 23.00 10.94 -3.35
CA VAL A 444 24.22 10.11 -3.17
C VAL A 444 25.23 10.80 -2.27
N ASP A 445 25.30 12.13 -2.30
CA ASP A 445 26.27 12.93 -1.55
C ASP A 445 25.76 13.41 -0.19
N ILE A 446 24.49 13.21 0.13
CA ILE A 446 23.96 13.55 1.46
C ILE A 446 24.37 12.47 2.44
N ASN A 447 25.51 12.65 3.13
CA ASN A 447 26.10 11.67 4.03
C ASN A 447 26.05 12.07 5.51
N ASP A 448 25.43 13.19 5.85
CA ASP A 448 25.39 13.78 7.19
C ASP A 448 23.98 13.82 7.78
N ARG A 449 22.95 13.50 7.00
CA ARG A 449 21.55 13.58 7.42
C ARG A 449 20.61 12.75 6.55
N PRO A 450 19.38 12.45 7.02
CA PRO A 450 18.39 11.75 6.21
C PRO A 450 17.86 12.61 5.06
N SER A 451 17.50 11.96 3.96
CA SER A 451 16.91 12.61 2.79
C SER A 451 15.80 11.79 2.18
N ALA A 452 14.83 12.46 1.59
CA ALA A 452 13.75 11.84 0.83
C ALA A 452 13.55 12.57 -0.50
N PHE A 453 13.27 11.81 -1.54
CA PHE A 453 12.77 12.31 -2.81
C PHE A 453 11.55 11.51 -3.22
N ARG A 454 10.50 12.21 -3.60
CA ARG A 454 9.22 11.61 -3.98
C ARG A 454 8.91 11.79 -5.46
N TYR A 455 8.28 10.80 -6.05
CA TYR A 455 7.89 10.79 -7.45
C TYR A 455 6.59 10.01 -7.67
N PRO A 456 5.80 10.39 -8.74
CA PRO A 456 4.48 9.83 -8.94
C PRO A 456 4.53 8.43 -9.56
N ARG A 457 3.42 7.72 -9.49
CA ARG A 457 3.15 6.55 -10.34
C ARG A 457 2.93 6.99 -11.77
N GLY A 458 3.52 6.30 -12.74
CA GLY A 458 3.27 6.53 -14.17
C GLY A 458 4.55 6.72 -14.98
N ASN A 459 4.35 7.16 -16.22
CA ASN A 459 5.45 7.43 -17.14
C ASN A 459 5.87 8.90 -17.06
N GLY A 460 7.13 9.18 -17.39
CA GLY A 460 7.61 10.52 -17.59
C GLY A 460 6.98 11.22 -18.80
N PHE A 461 7.46 12.41 -19.09
CA PHE A 461 7.01 13.25 -20.23
C PHE A 461 7.85 13.04 -21.49
N GLY A 462 8.90 12.21 -21.44
CA GLY A 462 9.85 12.02 -22.54
C GLY A 462 10.93 13.10 -22.59
N ILE A 463 11.22 13.74 -21.47
CA ILE A 463 12.28 14.74 -21.35
C ILE A 463 13.64 14.03 -21.38
N MET A 464 14.63 14.63 -22.02
CA MET A 464 16.00 14.11 -22.05
C MET A 464 16.56 14.01 -20.63
N LEU A 465 17.02 12.82 -20.27
CA LEU A 465 17.57 12.57 -18.94
C LEU A 465 18.98 13.16 -18.84
N PRO A 466 19.31 13.82 -17.74
CA PRO A 466 20.64 14.38 -17.52
C PRO A 466 21.69 13.31 -17.22
N ASP A 467 22.95 13.69 -17.29
CA ASP A 467 24.04 12.83 -16.83
C ASP A 467 24.02 12.65 -15.31
N ILE A 468 24.61 11.57 -14.83
CA ILE A 468 24.66 11.27 -13.38
C ILE A 468 25.57 12.24 -12.59
N SER A 469 26.34 13.09 -13.25
CA SER A 469 27.11 14.17 -12.63
C SER A 469 26.28 15.42 -12.36
N GLU A 470 25.13 15.58 -13.03
CA GLU A 470 24.27 16.76 -12.84
C GLU A 470 23.50 16.67 -11.52
N LYS A 471 23.81 17.58 -10.60
CA LYS A 471 23.22 17.67 -9.25
C LYS A 471 22.46 18.96 -9.07
N ILE A 472 21.64 19.00 -8.05
CA ILE A 472 20.93 20.19 -7.58
C ILE A 472 21.59 20.64 -6.27
N GLU A 473 21.85 21.91 -6.14
CA GLU A 473 22.26 22.47 -4.85
C GLU A 473 21.12 22.33 -3.83
N ILE A 474 21.42 21.79 -2.67
CA ILE A 474 20.41 21.51 -1.63
C ILE A 474 19.71 22.81 -1.22
N GLY A 475 18.38 22.79 -1.22
CA GLY A 475 17.57 23.93 -0.88
C GLY A 475 17.46 24.97 -2.00
N LYS A 476 17.75 24.63 -3.25
CA LYS A 476 17.61 25.56 -4.40
C LYS A 476 16.47 25.18 -5.33
N GLY A 477 15.50 26.07 -5.42
CA GLY A 477 14.47 26.07 -6.44
C GLY A 477 14.94 26.68 -7.76
N ARG A 478 14.04 26.80 -8.72
CA ARG A 478 14.31 27.47 -10.02
C ARG A 478 13.07 28.18 -10.55
N ILE A 479 13.29 29.27 -11.28
CA ILE A 479 12.26 29.91 -12.08
C ILE A 479 12.19 29.19 -13.42
N ILE A 480 11.01 28.71 -13.79
CA ILE A 480 10.74 28.05 -15.08
C ILE A 480 10.36 29.07 -16.14
N GLN A 481 9.56 30.06 -15.71
CA GLN A 481 9.04 31.13 -16.55
C GLN A 481 8.91 32.38 -15.71
N GLU A 482 9.33 33.51 -16.23
CA GLU A 482 9.10 34.81 -15.62
C GLU A 482 7.79 35.44 -16.09
N GLY A 483 7.08 36.09 -15.21
CA GLY A 483 5.84 36.79 -15.47
C GLY A 483 5.70 38.05 -14.60
N LYS A 484 4.47 38.53 -14.48
CA LYS A 484 4.16 39.75 -13.70
C LYS A 484 3.02 39.49 -12.74
N LYS A 485 3.09 40.08 -11.56
CA LYS A 485 2.02 40.12 -10.53
C LYS A 485 1.62 38.78 -9.92
N ILE A 486 1.63 37.66 -10.65
CA ILE A 486 1.13 36.36 -10.21
C ILE A 486 2.26 35.33 -10.32
N ALA A 487 2.51 34.58 -9.25
CA ALA A 487 3.45 33.47 -9.25
C ALA A 487 2.78 32.16 -8.81
N LEU A 488 2.98 31.11 -9.61
CA LEU A 488 2.68 29.73 -9.27
C LEU A 488 3.95 29.07 -8.76
N ILE A 489 3.91 28.58 -7.51
CA ILE A 489 5.04 27.95 -6.85
C ILE A 489 4.73 26.47 -6.72
N ASN A 490 5.25 25.68 -7.64
CA ASN A 490 4.99 24.25 -7.73
C ASN A 490 5.97 23.46 -6.86
N PHE A 491 5.47 22.41 -6.21
CA PHE A 491 6.28 21.42 -5.52
C PHE A 491 5.85 20.01 -5.96
N GLY A 492 6.65 19.36 -6.81
CA GLY A 492 6.41 18.02 -7.35
C GLY A 492 5.72 17.98 -8.70
N ALA A 493 4.95 16.94 -8.97
CA ALA A 493 4.55 16.54 -10.32
C ALA A 493 3.40 17.37 -10.96
N ARG A 494 2.92 18.46 -10.31
CA ARG A 494 1.90 19.36 -10.90
C ARG A 494 2.50 20.48 -11.77
N LEU A 495 3.82 20.47 -12.01
CA LEU A 495 4.47 21.49 -12.82
C LEU A 495 3.88 21.61 -14.23
N ASN A 496 3.55 20.49 -14.86
CA ASN A 496 2.92 20.52 -16.18
C ASN A 496 1.55 21.21 -16.19
N GLU A 497 0.75 20.99 -15.15
CA GLU A 497 -0.55 21.67 -14.99
C GLU A 497 -0.37 23.18 -14.79
N CYS A 498 0.66 23.58 -14.06
CA CYS A 498 1.02 24.99 -13.92
C CYS A 498 1.41 25.62 -15.25
N LYS A 499 2.18 24.91 -16.10
CA LYS A 499 2.56 25.38 -17.44
C LYS A 499 1.35 25.53 -18.35
N ILE A 500 0.43 24.55 -18.36
CA ILE A 500 -0.79 24.61 -19.17
C ILE A 500 -1.67 25.79 -18.72
N ALA A 501 -1.90 25.95 -17.43
CA ALA A 501 -2.67 27.06 -16.87
C ALA A 501 -2.05 28.42 -17.25
N ALA A 502 -0.73 28.57 -17.11
CA ALA A 502 -0.03 29.78 -17.47
C ALA A 502 -0.17 30.11 -18.97
N GLN A 503 -0.01 29.14 -19.85
CA GLN A 503 -0.20 29.32 -21.30
C GLN A 503 -1.62 29.75 -21.66
N ASN A 504 -2.64 29.20 -21.00
CA ASN A 504 -4.02 29.57 -21.20
C ASN A 504 -4.33 31.00 -20.71
N LEU A 505 -3.76 31.37 -19.57
CA LEU A 505 -3.90 32.72 -18.98
C LEU A 505 -3.16 33.78 -19.79
N GLU A 506 -2.01 33.42 -20.36
CA GLU A 506 -1.22 34.32 -21.22
C GLU A 506 -1.98 34.73 -22.48
N LYS A 507 -2.75 33.81 -23.09
CA LYS A 507 -3.68 34.11 -24.20
C LYS A 507 -4.80 35.12 -23.81
N LYS A 508 -5.04 35.26 -22.51
CA LYS A 508 -6.01 36.19 -21.92
C LYS A 508 -5.35 37.46 -21.33
N GLY A 509 -4.06 37.65 -21.62
CA GLY A 509 -3.29 38.83 -21.21
C GLY A 509 -2.72 38.80 -19.79
N LEU A 510 -2.73 37.65 -19.13
CA LEU A 510 -2.15 37.48 -17.79
C LEU A 510 -0.77 36.79 -17.92
N SER A 511 0.28 37.49 -17.51
CA SER A 511 1.64 36.96 -17.50
C SER A 511 1.96 36.33 -16.14
N ILE A 512 2.29 35.03 -16.12
CA ILE A 512 2.42 34.20 -14.92
C ILE A 512 3.88 33.80 -14.72
N THR A 513 4.40 34.02 -13.52
CA THR A 513 5.68 33.41 -13.11
C THR A 513 5.44 31.99 -12.65
N ILE A 514 6.28 31.05 -13.09
CA ILE A 514 6.25 29.64 -12.64
C ILE A 514 7.57 29.33 -11.94
N VAL A 515 7.49 28.84 -10.70
CA VAL A 515 8.61 28.40 -9.89
C VAL A 515 8.49 26.91 -9.63
N ASP A 516 9.54 26.16 -9.81
CA ASP A 516 9.70 24.80 -9.34
C ASP A 516 10.53 24.84 -8.04
N ALA A 517 9.85 24.62 -6.93
CA ALA A 517 10.45 24.74 -5.60
C ALA A 517 11.48 23.63 -5.32
N ARG A 518 11.34 22.44 -5.92
CA ARG A 518 12.21 21.26 -5.76
C ARG A 518 12.33 20.74 -4.32
N PHE A 519 12.49 21.64 -3.34
CA PHE A 519 12.67 21.33 -1.92
C PHE A 519 11.54 21.90 -1.07
N CYS A 520 10.93 21.06 -0.26
CA CYS A 520 10.11 21.52 0.85
C CYS A 520 11.01 21.90 2.03
N LYS A 521 12.10 21.14 2.21
CA LYS A 521 13.06 21.33 3.28
C LYS A 521 14.49 20.94 2.82
N PRO A 522 15.48 21.84 2.97
CA PRO A 522 15.31 23.25 3.33
C PRO A 522 14.59 24.03 2.22
N LEU A 523 13.81 25.01 2.59
CA LEU A 523 13.17 25.93 1.66
C LEU A 523 14.20 26.90 1.06
N ASP A 524 14.10 27.20 -0.24
CA ASP A 524 14.89 28.30 -0.84
C ASP A 524 14.34 29.66 -0.43
N GLU A 525 14.71 30.09 0.78
CA GLU A 525 14.23 31.34 1.36
C GLU A 525 14.56 32.56 0.48
N ASN A 526 15.71 32.56 -0.19
CA ASN A 526 16.12 33.68 -1.05
C ASN A 526 15.21 33.78 -2.29
N LEU A 527 14.97 32.65 -2.95
CA LEU A 527 14.06 32.61 -4.10
C LEU A 527 12.63 32.96 -3.69
N MET A 528 12.13 32.40 -2.57
CA MET A 528 10.77 32.68 -2.08
C MET A 528 10.62 34.16 -1.69
N TRP A 529 11.63 34.74 -1.07
CA TRP A 529 11.63 36.17 -0.73
C TRP A 529 11.62 37.06 -1.98
N GLN A 530 12.46 36.76 -2.99
CA GLN A 530 12.48 37.47 -4.27
C GLN A 530 11.13 37.39 -4.98
N VAL A 531 10.55 36.20 -5.08
CA VAL A 531 9.25 35.98 -5.73
C VAL A 531 8.15 36.73 -4.98
N ALA A 532 8.14 36.68 -3.65
CA ALA A 532 7.13 37.37 -2.84
C ALA A 532 7.18 38.88 -2.97
N ARG A 533 8.37 39.48 -3.12
CA ARG A 533 8.53 40.94 -3.28
C ARG A 533 8.13 41.44 -4.69
N ASN A 534 8.22 40.59 -5.68
CA ASN A 534 7.99 40.97 -7.07
C ASN A 534 6.56 40.65 -7.56
N HIS A 535 5.74 40.01 -6.73
CA HIS A 535 4.40 39.59 -7.10
C HIS A 535 3.34 40.00 -6.07
N GLU A 536 2.11 40.17 -6.51
CA GLU A 536 0.96 40.52 -5.68
C GLU A 536 0.18 39.28 -5.23
N ILE A 537 0.23 38.19 -6.04
CA ILE A 537 -0.48 36.94 -5.81
C ILE A 537 0.51 35.78 -5.90
N LEU A 538 0.57 34.97 -4.87
CA LEU A 538 1.34 33.73 -4.81
C LEU A 538 0.39 32.57 -4.59
N ILE A 539 0.55 31.52 -5.40
CA ILE A 539 -0.19 30.28 -5.25
C ILE A 539 0.80 29.12 -5.18
N SER A 540 0.84 28.39 -4.05
CA SER A 540 1.57 27.14 -3.97
C SER A 540 0.70 25.98 -4.46
N ILE A 541 1.31 25.02 -5.19
CA ILE A 541 0.63 23.84 -5.72
C ILE A 541 1.44 22.60 -5.34
N GLU A 542 0.80 21.64 -4.67
CA GLU A 542 1.41 20.36 -4.29
C GLU A 542 0.41 19.20 -4.27
N GLU A 543 0.92 17.98 -4.40
CA GLU A 543 0.13 16.73 -4.29
C GLU A 543 0.18 16.17 -2.86
N GLY A 544 0.07 17.02 -1.86
CA GLY A 544 0.10 16.70 -0.45
C GLY A 544 -1.12 17.21 0.29
N SER A 545 -1.28 16.77 1.53
CA SER A 545 -2.28 17.29 2.46
C SER A 545 -1.84 18.63 3.07
N ILE A 546 -2.75 19.24 3.85
CA ILE A 546 -2.39 20.36 4.72
C ILE A 546 -1.19 19.98 5.62
N GLY A 547 -0.32 20.92 5.91
CA GLY A 547 0.93 20.70 6.67
C GLY A 547 2.16 20.46 5.79
N GLY A 548 1.98 20.34 4.47
CA GLY A 548 3.06 20.15 3.50
C GLY A 548 3.76 21.45 3.09
N PHE A 549 4.22 21.50 1.83
CA PHE A 549 5.02 22.60 1.27
C PHE A 549 4.33 23.97 1.41
N GLY A 550 3.05 24.06 1.08
CA GLY A 550 2.29 25.32 1.20
C GLY A 550 2.25 25.86 2.63
N SER A 551 2.23 24.98 3.63
CA SER A 551 2.28 25.38 5.05
C SER A 551 3.66 25.91 5.45
N HIS A 552 4.75 25.29 4.99
CA HIS A 552 6.12 25.78 5.19
C HIS A 552 6.32 27.14 4.52
N LEU A 553 5.84 27.31 3.29
CA LEU A 553 5.88 28.59 2.59
C LEU A 553 5.05 29.65 3.30
N SER A 554 3.84 29.33 3.76
CA SER A 554 2.99 30.25 4.52
C SER A 554 3.68 30.73 5.80
N LYS A 555 4.31 29.79 6.55
CA LYS A 555 5.09 30.16 7.74
C LYS A 555 6.24 31.12 7.39
N PHE A 556 7.02 30.81 6.35
CA PHE A 556 8.10 31.68 5.90
C PHE A 556 7.60 33.08 5.55
N LEU A 557 6.51 33.19 4.77
CA LEU A 557 5.94 34.46 4.36
C LEU A 557 5.44 35.28 5.57
N SER A 558 4.84 34.61 6.56
CA SER A 558 4.40 35.22 7.81
C SER A 558 5.57 35.71 8.63
N ASP A 559 6.59 34.89 8.88
CA ASP A 559 7.79 35.23 9.65
C ASP A 559 8.55 36.45 9.07
N LYS A 560 8.45 36.63 7.74
CA LYS A 560 9.08 37.76 7.03
C LYS A 560 8.14 38.98 6.85
N SER A 561 6.94 38.97 7.42
CA SER A 561 5.89 40.01 7.26
C SER A 561 5.55 40.31 5.80
N LEU A 562 5.60 39.31 4.95
CA LEU A 562 5.30 39.44 3.50
C LEU A 562 3.81 39.27 3.19
N LEU A 563 3.04 38.62 4.07
CA LEU A 563 1.60 38.37 3.88
C LEU A 563 0.76 39.66 3.91
N GLU A 564 1.27 40.73 4.44
CA GLU A 564 0.60 42.05 4.45
C GLU A 564 0.46 42.66 3.03
N LYS A 565 1.40 42.28 2.12
CA LYS A 565 1.52 42.87 0.79
C LYS A 565 1.08 41.93 -0.33
N ILE A 566 0.91 40.64 -0.04
CA ILE A 566 0.62 39.62 -1.02
C ILE A 566 -0.64 38.83 -0.66
N LYS A 567 -1.36 38.36 -1.68
CA LYS A 567 -2.41 37.36 -1.51
C LYS A 567 -1.82 35.99 -1.73
N PHE A 568 -1.65 35.22 -0.64
CA PHE A 568 -1.19 33.84 -0.70
C PHE A 568 -2.36 32.86 -0.65
N ARG A 569 -2.32 31.83 -1.51
CA ARG A 569 -3.21 30.67 -1.47
C ARG A 569 -2.40 29.39 -1.66
N SER A 570 -2.83 28.33 -0.98
CA SER A 570 -2.26 26.99 -1.13
C SER A 570 -3.28 26.08 -1.81
N MET A 571 -2.88 25.43 -2.90
CA MET A 571 -3.63 24.38 -3.57
C MET A 571 -3.01 23.04 -3.19
N ILE A 572 -3.78 22.27 -2.45
CA ILE A 572 -3.41 20.99 -1.83
C ILE A 572 -4.53 19.97 -2.07
N LEU A 573 -4.31 18.73 -1.73
CA LEU A 573 -5.40 17.75 -1.69
C LEU A 573 -6.46 18.20 -0.68
N PRO A 574 -7.76 18.09 -1.02
CA PRO A 574 -8.84 18.51 -0.13
C PRO A 574 -8.89 17.66 1.15
N ASP A 575 -9.52 18.20 2.20
CA ASP A 575 -9.71 17.50 3.48
C ASP A 575 -10.79 16.39 3.39
N ARG A 576 -10.55 15.47 2.46
CA ARG A 576 -11.30 14.24 2.24
C ARG A 576 -10.49 13.24 1.44
N PHE A 577 -10.76 11.96 1.60
CA PHE A 577 -10.17 10.93 0.76
C PHE A 577 -10.78 10.95 -0.65
N ILE A 578 -9.92 10.98 -1.67
CA ILE A 578 -10.33 10.91 -3.08
C ILE A 578 -10.47 9.44 -3.48
N GLU A 579 -11.64 9.08 -3.98
CA GLU A 579 -11.95 7.71 -4.38
C GLU A 579 -11.18 7.28 -5.63
N HIS A 580 -11.12 5.96 -5.85
CA HIS A 580 -10.44 5.38 -7.00
C HIS A 580 -11.10 5.81 -8.32
N ASN A 581 -10.28 6.23 -9.26
CA ASN A 581 -10.68 6.62 -10.61
C ASN A 581 -9.45 6.63 -11.53
N ASP A 582 -9.62 7.07 -12.75
CA ASP A 582 -8.51 7.52 -13.60
C ASP A 582 -7.74 8.66 -12.90
N PRO A 583 -6.40 8.64 -12.86
CA PRO A 583 -5.62 9.67 -12.16
C PRO A 583 -5.94 11.10 -12.57
N LYS A 584 -6.21 11.35 -13.86
CA LYS A 584 -6.59 12.68 -14.35
C LYS A 584 -7.89 13.14 -13.70
N LYS A 585 -8.93 12.29 -13.68
CA LYS A 585 -10.21 12.59 -13.04
C LYS A 585 -10.07 12.78 -11.52
N MET A 586 -9.18 12.02 -10.88
CA MET A 586 -8.90 12.21 -9.45
C MET A 586 -8.30 13.59 -9.18
N TYR A 587 -7.39 14.07 -10.01
CA TYR A 587 -6.82 15.41 -9.87
C TYR A 587 -7.79 16.54 -10.25
N GLU A 588 -8.67 16.32 -11.23
CA GLU A 588 -9.81 17.21 -11.53
C GLU A 588 -10.72 17.35 -10.29
N GLU A 589 -11.09 16.22 -9.69
CA GLU A 589 -11.90 16.17 -8.46
C GLU A 589 -11.19 16.81 -7.25
N ALA A 590 -9.87 16.65 -7.17
CA ALA A 590 -9.05 17.27 -6.12
C ALA A 590 -8.83 18.78 -6.32
N GLY A 591 -9.19 19.33 -7.48
CA GLY A 591 -8.95 20.73 -7.80
C GLY A 591 -7.47 21.08 -8.01
N LEU A 592 -6.69 20.13 -8.58
CA LEU A 592 -5.24 20.27 -8.80
C LEU A 592 -4.85 20.11 -10.29
N ASP A 593 -5.81 20.25 -11.20
CA ASP A 593 -5.60 20.33 -12.64
C ASP A 593 -5.40 21.78 -13.11
N SER A 594 -5.05 21.96 -14.37
CA SER A 594 -4.79 23.27 -14.96
C SER A 594 -6.02 24.19 -14.92
N GLN A 595 -7.23 23.66 -15.11
CA GLN A 595 -8.46 24.45 -15.06
C GLN A 595 -8.75 24.96 -13.64
N ALA A 596 -8.52 24.14 -12.63
CA ALA A 596 -8.69 24.54 -11.24
C ALA A 596 -7.68 25.62 -10.84
N ILE A 597 -6.43 25.56 -11.36
CA ILE A 597 -5.41 26.59 -11.16
C ILE A 597 -5.87 27.92 -11.79
N GLU A 598 -6.38 27.90 -13.04
CA GLU A 598 -6.93 29.10 -13.69
C GLU A 598 -8.10 29.70 -12.87
N ASN A 599 -9.04 28.85 -12.45
CA ASN A 599 -10.20 29.28 -11.67
C ASN A 599 -9.77 29.92 -10.33
N LYS A 600 -8.76 29.36 -9.66
CA LYS A 600 -8.23 29.93 -8.41
C LYS A 600 -7.61 31.30 -8.62
N ILE A 601 -6.94 31.52 -9.74
CA ILE A 601 -6.39 32.85 -10.08
C ILE A 601 -7.53 33.85 -10.29
N TYR A 602 -8.58 33.52 -11.05
CA TYR A 602 -9.72 34.41 -11.26
C TYR A 602 -10.44 34.72 -9.95
N GLU A 603 -10.70 33.72 -9.10
CA GLU A 603 -11.29 33.92 -7.76
C GLU A 603 -10.53 34.98 -6.95
N ILE A 604 -9.19 34.96 -6.99
CA ILE A 604 -8.36 35.93 -6.26
C ILE A 604 -8.41 37.32 -6.91
N ILE A 605 -8.42 37.41 -8.23
CA ILE A 605 -8.49 38.67 -8.98
C ILE A 605 -9.86 39.34 -8.76
N ASP A 606 -10.96 38.59 -8.91
CA ASP A 606 -12.33 39.11 -8.75
C ASP A 606 -12.58 39.56 -7.33
N SER A 607 -12.08 38.84 -6.32
CA SER A 607 -12.13 39.29 -4.93
C SER A 607 -11.41 40.63 -4.69
N LYS A 608 -10.35 40.92 -5.46
CA LYS A 608 -9.64 42.20 -5.44
C LYS A 608 -10.48 43.34 -6.02
N ILE A 609 -11.17 43.09 -7.13
CA ILE A 609 -12.06 44.07 -7.80
C ILE A 609 -13.25 44.42 -6.89
N LEU A 610 -13.85 43.39 -6.24
CA LEU A 610 -14.97 43.60 -5.31
C LEU A 610 -14.55 44.42 -4.07
N ALA A 611 -13.40 44.12 -3.50
CA ALA A 611 -12.85 44.87 -2.33
C ALA A 611 -12.52 46.34 -2.68
N GLN A 612 -12.06 46.61 -3.92
CA GLN A 612 -11.79 47.98 -4.38
C GLN A 612 -13.05 48.80 -4.69
N LYS A 613 -14.21 48.15 -4.94
CA LYS A 613 -15.49 48.80 -5.15
C LYS A 613 -16.23 49.10 -3.83
N GLN A 614 -15.80 48.54 -2.71
CA GLN A 614 -16.39 48.74 -1.39
C GLN A 614 -15.64 49.80 -0.55
N ASN A 615 -14.45 50.20 -0.98
CA ASN A 615 -13.68 51.34 -0.46
C ASN A 615 -13.81 52.54 -1.39
#